data_7405707f3eee13022380852b3b016ae9
#
_entry.id   7405707f3eee13022380852b3b016ae9
#
_cell.length_a   1.000
_cell.length_b   1.000
_cell.length_c   1.000
_cell.angle_alpha   90.00
_cell.angle_beta   90.00
_cell.angle_gamma   90.00
#
_symmetry.space_group_name_H-M   'P 1'
#
loop_
_entity.id
_entity.type
_entity.pdbx_description
1 polymer ?
#
loop_
_entity_poly.entity_id
_entity_poly.type
_entity_poly.pdbx_seq_one_letter_code
_entity_poly.pdbx_strand_id
1 'polypeptide(L)'
;MLARRSLGWPITLGVIMIVLLLALTIFWVVLTGSGGYWVVLTIGTVLLGLVLTGVVFYLVLSIKEIRLNQRQSNFIDSVTHELKSPIASLKLYVQTLARRRVNDDQQADFHRYMLDDLERLDSLINHLLDAARLDRQPAPSEEVDVPLDALLRHCAETACRRYRLPPETITLETEAAVVRGRPLDVEIVFRNLVDNALKYGGQPPRVTIQSQAIGQGRVLTRISDNGDGIPPALRRKIFGRFVRLGNELERSQTGTGLGLYIVRTLIGRMRGRVGLRSRGAPPGTTFEVELPGRKAEGREMAESPESRVQGQGNAAQAPSTANE
;
A
#
# COMPACT_ATOMS: atom_id res chain seq x y z
N MET A 1 0.74 19.38 -23.15
CA MET A 1 -0.69 19.02 -23.05
C MET A 1 -0.91 17.72 -23.80
N LEU A 2 -0.75 16.58 -23.14
CA LEU A 2 -1.09 15.28 -23.71
C LEU A 2 -2.60 15.12 -23.57
N ALA A 3 -3.29 15.08 -24.71
CA ALA A 3 -4.74 14.91 -24.77
C ALA A 3 -5.14 13.67 -23.96
N ARG A 4 -5.97 13.84 -22.95
CA ARG A 4 -6.63 12.73 -22.22
C ARG A 4 -7.35 11.89 -23.28
N ARG A 5 -6.74 10.79 -23.71
CA ARG A 5 -7.43 9.82 -24.56
C ARG A 5 -8.66 9.33 -23.81
N SER A 6 -9.82 9.84 -24.20
CA SER A 6 -11.09 9.44 -23.59
C SER A 6 -11.30 7.94 -23.82
N LEU A 7 -11.58 7.22 -22.75
CA LEU A 7 -11.88 5.79 -22.76
C LEU A 7 -13.08 5.46 -23.69
N GLY A 8 -13.91 6.46 -23.99
CA GLY A 8 -15.11 6.30 -24.81
C GLY A 8 -14.83 5.87 -26.24
N TRP A 9 -13.87 6.50 -26.91
CA TRP A 9 -13.63 6.26 -28.33
C TRP A 9 -13.21 4.80 -28.68
N PRO A 10 -12.21 4.17 -28.00
CA PRO A 10 -11.87 2.77 -28.27
C PRO A 10 -12.97 1.79 -27.90
N ILE A 11 -13.75 2.08 -26.84
CA ILE A 11 -14.87 1.23 -26.42
C ILE A 11 -15.99 1.32 -27.45
N THR A 12 -16.39 2.52 -27.88
CA THR A 12 -17.45 2.68 -28.90
C THR A 12 -17.08 2.03 -30.21
N LEU A 13 -15.84 2.20 -30.68
CA LEU A 13 -15.35 1.55 -31.89
C LEU A 13 -15.37 0.02 -31.77
N GLY A 14 -14.93 -0.52 -30.66
CA GLY A 14 -14.94 -1.95 -30.39
C GLY A 14 -16.35 -2.53 -30.32
N VAL A 15 -17.30 -1.84 -29.70
CA VAL A 15 -18.72 -2.25 -29.66
C VAL A 15 -19.32 -2.24 -31.06
N ILE A 16 -19.07 -1.19 -31.84
CA ILE A 16 -19.53 -1.11 -33.26
C ILE A 16 -18.98 -2.28 -34.08
N MET A 17 -17.68 -2.59 -33.94
CA MET A 17 -17.07 -3.74 -34.66
C MET A 17 -17.69 -5.08 -34.25
N ILE A 18 -17.97 -5.28 -32.96
CA ILE A 18 -18.62 -6.51 -32.48
C ILE A 18 -20.04 -6.64 -33.06
N VAL A 19 -20.83 -5.56 -33.04
CA VAL A 19 -22.18 -5.54 -33.62
C VAL A 19 -22.16 -5.82 -35.10
N LEU A 20 -21.22 -5.20 -35.84
CA LEU A 20 -21.03 -5.44 -37.28
C LEU A 20 -20.65 -6.89 -37.60
N LEU A 21 -19.72 -7.48 -36.81
CA LEU A 21 -19.34 -8.88 -36.99
C LEU A 21 -20.47 -9.84 -36.67
N LEU A 22 -21.28 -9.56 -35.65
CA LEU A 22 -22.46 -10.37 -35.32
C LEU A 22 -23.49 -10.28 -36.44
N ALA A 23 -23.79 -9.07 -36.97
CA ALA A 23 -24.70 -8.88 -38.08
C ALA A 23 -24.20 -9.62 -39.34
N LEU A 24 -22.89 -9.55 -39.63
CA LEU A 24 -22.28 -10.27 -40.74
C LEU A 24 -22.37 -11.79 -40.57
N THR A 25 -22.18 -12.28 -39.33
CA THR A 25 -22.30 -13.73 -39.03
C THR A 25 -23.73 -14.20 -39.25
N ILE A 26 -24.74 -13.46 -38.78
CA ILE A 26 -26.14 -13.79 -38.95
C ILE A 26 -26.49 -13.77 -40.48
N PHE A 27 -26.09 -12.71 -41.18
CA PHE A 27 -26.29 -12.59 -42.61
C PHE A 27 -25.68 -13.77 -43.40
N TRP A 28 -24.43 -14.16 -43.04
CA TRP A 28 -23.74 -15.29 -43.63
C TRP A 28 -24.48 -16.61 -43.43
N VAL A 29 -24.93 -16.88 -42.18
CA VAL A 29 -25.67 -18.09 -41.83
C VAL A 29 -26.99 -18.18 -42.59
N VAL A 30 -27.75 -17.06 -42.71
CA VAL A 30 -29.00 -17.00 -43.41
C VAL A 30 -28.80 -17.22 -44.95
N LEU A 31 -27.79 -16.57 -45.53
CA LEU A 31 -27.51 -16.63 -46.95
C LEU A 31 -27.08 -18.04 -47.41
N THR A 32 -26.24 -18.70 -46.62
CA THR A 32 -25.65 -20.02 -46.99
C THR A 32 -26.46 -21.21 -46.52
N GLY A 33 -27.29 -21.03 -45.49
CA GLY A 33 -28.11 -22.11 -44.89
C GLY A 33 -29.20 -22.66 -45.82
N SER A 34 -29.70 -21.86 -46.76
CA SER A 34 -30.74 -22.25 -47.70
C SER A 34 -30.24 -23.01 -48.96
N GLY A 35 -28.92 -22.99 -49.22
CA GLY A 35 -28.33 -23.52 -50.46
C GLY A 35 -27.66 -24.87 -50.36
N GLY A 36 -27.68 -25.55 -49.26
CA GLY A 36 -27.02 -26.87 -49.09
C GLY A 36 -25.49 -26.86 -49.05
N TYR A 37 -24.83 -25.71 -48.96
CA TYR A 37 -23.38 -25.54 -48.94
C TYR A 37 -22.79 -25.68 -47.54
N TRP A 38 -23.06 -26.79 -46.86
CA TRP A 38 -22.68 -27.03 -45.43
C TRP A 38 -21.19 -26.83 -45.12
N VAL A 39 -20.30 -27.23 -46.02
CA VAL A 39 -18.86 -27.08 -45.83
C VAL A 39 -18.43 -25.61 -45.82
N VAL A 40 -18.97 -24.82 -46.77
CA VAL A 40 -18.67 -23.39 -46.85
C VAL A 40 -19.25 -22.66 -45.65
N LEU A 41 -20.47 -23.06 -45.22
CA LEU A 41 -21.12 -22.53 -44.02
C LEU A 41 -20.27 -22.75 -42.75
N THR A 42 -19.79 -24.00 -42.53
CA THR A 42 -18.99 -24.32 -41.35
C THR A 42 -17.66 -23.59 -41.32
N ILE A 43 -16.92 -23.56 -42.44
CA ILE A 43 -15.65 -22.85 -42.53
C ILE A 43 -15.84 -21.36 -42.29
N GLY A 44 -16.84 -20.73 -42.91
CA GLY A 44 -17.10 -19.31 -42.79
C GLY A 44 -17.51 -18.91 -41.34
N THR A 45 -18.38 -19.72 -40.70
CA THR A 45 -18.78 -19.46 -39.31
C THR A 45 -17.66 -19.63 -38.33
N VAL A 46 -16.80 -20.63 -38.53
CA VAL A 46 -15.58 -20.81 -37.69
C VAL A 46 -14.62 -19.63 -37.85
N LEU A 47 -14.35 -19.19 -39.08
CA LEU A 47 -13.51 -18.01 -39.35
C LEU A 47 -14.05 -16.73 -38.71
N LEU A 48 -15.36 -16.47 -38.88
CA LEU A 48 -16.01 -15.31 -38.25
C LEU A 48 -15.95 -15.38 -36.72
N GLY A 49 -16.16 -16.56 -36.13
CA GLY A 49 -16.02 -16.77 -34.70
C GLY A 49 -14.61 -16.49 -34.18
N LEU A 50 -13.60 -16.89 -34.97
CA LEU A 50 -12.20 -16.65 -34.64
C LEU A 50 -11.85 -15.16 -34.68
N VAL A 51 -12.32 -14.44 -35.68
CA VAL A 51 -12.15 -12.99 -35.80
C VAL A 51 -12.86 -12.28 -34.66
N LEU A 52 -14.09 -12.66 -34.33
CA LEU A 52 -14.85 -12.08 -33.21
C LEU A 52 -14.10 -12.27 -31.88
N THR A 53 -13.58 -13.49 -31.64
CA THR A 53 -12.78 -13.78 -30.44
C THR A 53 -11.53 -12.91 -30.37
N GLY A 54 -10.82 -12.73 -31.50
CA GLY A 54 -9.66 -11.84 -31.60
C GLY A 54 -9.99 -10.39 -31.27
N VAL A 55 -11.10 -9.88 -31.79
CA VAL A 55 -11.57 -8.50 -31.52
C VAL A 55 -11.93 -8.31 -30.05
N VAL A 56 -12.65 -9.26 -29.43
CA VAL A 56 -12.98 -9.20 -28.00
C VAL A 56 -11.73 -9.21 -27.16
N PHE A 57 -10.78 -10.11 -27.47
CA PHE A 57 -9.50 -10.21 -26.75
C PHE A 57 -8.70 -8.91 -26.88
N TYR A 58 -8.58 -8.35 -28.09
CA TYR A 58 -7.92 -7.06 -28.32
C TYR A 58 -8.58 -5.93 -27.52
N LEU A 59 -9.91 -5.88 -27.49
CA LEU A 59 -10.66 -4.86 -26.75
C LEU A 59 -10.40 -4.95 -25.23
N VAL A 60 -10.38 -6.16 -24.68
CA VAL A 60 -10.06 -6.40 -23.27
C VAL A 60 -8.64 -5.93 -22.94
N LEU A 61 -7.66 -6.25 -23.79
CA LEU A 61 -6.27 -5.81 -23.61
C LEU A 61 -6.16 -4.28 -23.67
N SER A 62 -6.79 -3.65 -24.67
CA SER A 62 -6.78 -2.20 -24.84
C SER A 62 -7.41 -1.47 -23.65
N ILE A 63 -8.54 -1.96 -23.13
CA ILE A 63 -9.15 -1.40 -21.91
C ILE A 63 -8.22 -1.53 -20.71
N LYS A 64 -7.54 -2.68 -20.57
CA LYS A 64 -6.58 -2.91 -19.48
C LYS A 64 -5.41 -1.94 -19.57
N GLU A 65 -4.84 -1.74 -20.75
CA GLU A 65 -3.73 -0.82 -21.00
C GLU A 65 -4.13 0.63 -20.72
N ILE A 66 -5.28 1.08 -21.22
CA ILE A 66 -5.77 2.44 -20.97
C ILE A 66 -6.00 2.68 -19.48
N ARG A 67 -6.58 1.71 -18.76
CA ARG A 67 -6.76 1.81 -17.31
C ARG A 67 -5.42 1.88 -16.56
N LEU A 68 -4.42 1.15 -17.03
CA LEU A 68 -3.07 1.18 -16.46
C LEU A 68 -2.45 2.56 -16.66
N ASN A 69 -2.47 3.09 -17.89
CA ASN A 69 -1.96 4.41 -18.22
C ASN A 69 -2.68 5.53 -17.45
N GLN A 70 -4.00 5.45 -17.30
CA GLN A 70 -4.76 6.41 -16.51
C GLN A 70 -4.36 6.36 -15.01
N ARG A 71 -4.17 5.16 -14.46
CA ARG A 71 -3.68 5.02 -13.09
C ARG A 71 -2.29 5.61 -12.90
N GLN A 72 -1.41 5.42 -13.88
CA GLN A 72 -0.04 5.97 -13.85
C GLN A 72 -0.06 7.50 -13.97
N SER A 73 -0.88 8.06 -14.88
CA SER A 73 -1.04 9.52 -15.02
C SER A 73 -1.60 10.14 -13.72
N ASN A 74 -2.68 9.58 -13.19
CA ASN A 74 -3.26 10.06 -11.95
C ASN A 74 -2.28 9.96 -10.77
N PHE A 75 -1.39 8.95 -10.77
CA PHE A 75 -0.32 8.82 -9.80
C PHE A 75 0.65 10.00 -9.88
N ILE A 76 1.17 10.30 -11.08
CA ILE A 76 2.12 11.41 -11.29
C ILE A 76 1.48 12.75 -10.94
N ASP A 77 0.23 12.97 -11.36
CA ASP A 77 -0.52 14.21 -11.08
C ASP A 77 -0.70 14.42 -9.57
N SER A 78 -1.10 13.36 -8.85
CA SER A 78 -1.30 13.43 -7.39
C SER A 78 0.01 13.65 -6.65
N VAL A 79 1.09 12.95 -7.02
CA VAL A 79 2.42 13.13 -6.42
C VAL A 79 2.91 14.55 -6.65
N THR A 80 2.77 15.05 -7.88
CA THR A 80 3.19 16.41 -8.24
C THR A 80 2.43 17.45 -7.41
N HIS A 81 1.13 17.26 -7.22
CA HIS A 81 0.31 18.16 -6.41
C HIS A 81 0.71 18.14 -4.93
N GLU A 82 0.89 16.94 -4.36
CA GLU A 82 1.29 16.77 -2.95
C GLU A 82 2.73 17.26 -2.66
N LEU A 83 3.61 17.27 -3.67
CA LEU A 83 4.95 17.88 -3.55
C LEU A 83 4.91 19.42 -3.67
N LYS A 84 4.09 19.95 -4.58
CA LYS A 84 4.03 21.41 -4.81
C LYS A 84 3.57 22.19 -3.59
N SER A 85 2.62 21.67 -2.82
CA SER A 85 2.07 22.37 -1.67
C SER A 85 3.12 22.69 -0.61
N PRO A 86 3.83 21.72 0.00
CA PRO A 86 4.84 21.99 1.02
C PRO A 86 6.02 22.79 0.46
N ILE A 87 6.41 22.58 -0.81
CA ILE A 87 7.47 23.38 -1.45
C ILE A 87 7.06 24.85 -1.57
N ALA A 88 5.79 25.13 -1.92
CA ALA A 88 5.29 26.49 -2.01
C ALA A 88 5.24 27.16 -0.63
N SER A 89 4.80 26.44 0.42
CA SER A 89 4.82 26.92 1.80
C SER A 89 6.23 27.24 2.27
N LEU A 90 7.17 26.29 2.11
CA LEU A 90 8.58 26.49 2.45
C LEU A 90 9.15 27.73 1.76
N LYS A 91 8.91 27.87 0.45
CA LYS A 91 9.34 29.05 -0.30
C LYS A 91 8.77 30.34 0.25
N LEU A 92 7.48 30.33 0.62
CA LEU A 92 6.82 31.51 1.21
C LEU A 92 7.46 31.90 2.54
N TYR A 93 7.69 30.93 3.46
CA TYR A 93 8.31 31.17 4.75
C TYR A 93 9.72 31.75 4.60
N VAL A 94 10.56 31.12 3.77
CA VAL A 94 11.92 31.59 3.51
C VAL A 94 11.91 32.99 2.89
N GLN A 95 11.01 33.29 1.94
CA GLN A 95 10.89 34.62 1.33
C GLN A 95 10.41 35.66 2.33
N THR A 96 9.51 35.28 3.25
CA THR A 96 9.01 36.19 4.28
C THR A 96 10.12 36.54 5.27
N LEU A 97 10.87 35.55 5.75
CA LEU A 97 12.03 35.76 6.63
C LEU A 97 13.12 36.60 6.00
N ALA A 98 13.34 36.43 4.67
CA ALA A 98 14.37 37.20 3.94
C ALA A 98 13.95 38.66 3.66
N ARG A 99 12.66 38.97 3.56
CA ARG A 99 12.18 40.29 3.11
C ARG A 99 11.57 41.16 4.21
N ARG A 100 11.15 40.55 5.33
CA ARG A 100 10.48 41.25 6.45
C ARG A 100 11.22 41.01 7.75
N ARG A 101 11.29 42.05 8.58
CA ARG A 101 11.63 41.86 9.98
C ARG A 101 10.42 41.23 10.68
N VAL A 102 10.56 39.99 11.09
CA VAL A 102 9.60 39.26 11.90
C VAL A 102 10.08 39.30 13.34
N ASN A 103 9.15 39.24 14.30
CA ASN A 103 9.51 39.11 15.72
C ASN A 103 9.99 37.68 16.01
N ASP A 104 10.61 37.47 17.16
CA ASP A 104 11.23 36.19 17.54
C ASP A 104 10.19 35.07 17.60
N ASP A 105 8.95 35.34 18.08
CA ASP A 105 7.88 34.35 18.15
C ASP A 105 7.44 33.90 16.74
N GLN A 106 7.23 34.84 15.83
CA GLN A 106 6.89 34.55 14.43
C GLN A 106 8.01 33.78 13.72
N GLN A 107 9.27 34.10 14.02
CA GLN A 107 10.40 33.38 13.46
C GLN A 107 10.43 31.94 13.96
N ALA A 108 10.19 31.70 15.26
CA ALA A 108 10.07 30.36 15.82
C ALA A 108 8.95 29.57 15.20
N ASP A 109 7.77 30.19 14.98
CA ASP A 109 6.63 29.56 14.31
C ASP A 109 6.94 29.19 12.87
N PHE A 110 7.60 30.07 12.09
CA PHE A 110 7.99 29.77 10.71
C PHE A 110 9.01 28.61 10.65
N HIS A 111 9.97 28.57 11.57
CA HIS A 111 10.91 27.44 11.64
C HIS A 111 10.18 26.13 11.92
N ARG A 112 9.21 26.13 12.85
CA ARG A 112 8.38 24.95 13.15
C ARG A 112 7.58 24.49 11.94
N TYR A 113 6.88 25.41 11.24
CA TYR A 113 6.13 25.07 10.02
C TYR A 113 7.02 24.57 8.89
N MET A 114 8.23 25.11 8.74
CA MET A 114 9.20 24.59 7.76
C MET A 114 9.67 23.18 8.09
N LEU A 115 9.91 22.87 9.36
CA LEU A 115 10.25 21.51 9.80
C LEU A 115 9.10 20.53 9.56
N ASP A 116 7.87 20.91 9.87
CA ASP A 116 6.68 20.09 9.63
C ASP A 116 6.47 19.80 8.12
N ASP A 117 6.70 20.80 7.25
CA ASP A 117 6.63 20.63 5.79
C ASP A 117 7.77 19.73 5.26
N LEU A 118 8.98 19.81 5.83
CA LEU A 118 10.10 18.92 5.50
C LEU A 118 9.81 17.48 5.91
N GLU A 119 9.31 17.25 7.13
CA GLU A 119 8.91 15.92 7.58
C GLU A 119 7.80 15.32 6.71
N ARG A 120 6.88 16.17 6.24
CA ARG A 120 5.84 15.77 5.30
C ARG A 120 6.43 15.33 3.96
N LEU A 121 7.41 16.06 3.42
CA LEU A 121 8.10 15.71 2.18
C LEU A 121 8.87 14.40 2.33
N ASP A 122 9.59 14.21 3.43
CA ASP A 122 10.31 12.96 3.72
C ASP A 122 9.36 11.76 3.78
N SER A 123 8.23 11.90 4.49
CA SER A 123 7.19 10.87 4.54
C SER A 123 6.64 10.54 3.15
N LEU A 124 6.41 11.55 2.29
CA LEU A 124 5.93 11.34 0.93
C LEU A 124 6.96 10.58 0.10
N ILE A 125 8.24 10.97 0.17
CA ILE A 125 9.34 10.30 -0.54
C ILE A 125 9.43 8.83 -0.11
N ASN A 126 9.38 8.56 1.19
CA ASN A 126 9.42 7.19 1.72
C ASN A 126 8.25 6.35 1.21
N HIS A 127 7.02 6.89 1.19
CA HIS A 127 5.86 6.21 0.62
C HIS A 127 6.00 5.95 -0.89
N LEU A 128 6.63 6.87 -1.64
CA LEU A 128 6.90 6.69 -3.07
C LEU A 128 7.93 5.59 -3.31
N LEU A 129 9.00 5.55 -2.50
CA LEU A 129 10.00 4.49 -2.55
C LEU A 129 9.41 3.13 -2.20
N ASP A 130 8.57 3.07 -1.17
CA ASP A 130 7.85 1.86 -0.79
C ASP A 130 6.91 1.40 -1.93
N ALA A 131 6.18 2.35 -2.56
CA ALA A 131 5.32 2.04 -3.71
C ALA A 131 6.12 1.56 -4.93
N ALA A 132 7.29 2.15 -5.21
CA ALA A 132 8.17 1.72 -6.30
C ALA A 132 8.77 0.31 -6.06
N ARG A 133 9.03 -0.04 -4.80
CA ARG A 133 9.47 -1.39 -4.42
C ARG A 133 8.39 -2.45 -4.65
N LEU A 134 7.12 -2.05 -4.64
CA LEU A 134 6.02 -2.95 -4.96
C LEU A 134 6.06 -3.48 -6.40
N ASP A 135 6.70 -2.79 -7.35
CA ASP A 135 6.81 -3.27 -8.73
C ASP A 135 7.89 -4.37 -8.89
N ARG A 136 8.80 -4.53 -7.91
CA ARG A 136 9.78 -5.61 -7.87
C ARG A 136 9.14 -6.89 -7.32
N GLN A 137 9.27 -7.99 -8.06
CA GLN A 137 8.97 -9.31 -7.52
C GLN A 137 10.11 -9.74 -6.59
N PRO A 138 9.85 -10.04 -5.30
CA PRO A 138 10.88 -10.53 -4.39
C PRO A 138 11.35 -11.91 -4.83
N ALA A 139 12.64 -12.19 -4.65
CA ALA A 139 13.16 -13.55 -4.79
C ALA A 139 12.61 -14.43 -3.65
N PRO A 140 12.22 -15.68 -3.89
CA PRO A 140 11.71 -16.59 -2.86
C PRO A 140 12.67 -16.79 -1.67
N SER A 141 13.97 -16.64 -1.89
CA SER A 141 15.02 -16.75 -0.87
C SER A 141 15.04 -15.61 0.14
N GLU A 142 14.29 -14.52 -0.09
CA GLU A 142 14.21 -13.38 0.82
C GLU A 142 13.11 -13.53 1.89
N GLU A 143 12.26 -14.54 1.78
CA GLU A 143 11.22 -14.83 2.78
C GLU A 143 11.80 -15.64 3.94
N VAL A 144 11.75 -15.05 5.14
CA VAL A 144 12.22 -15.64 6.39
C VAL A 144 11.11 -15.63 7.44
N ASP A 145 11.35 -16.34 8.54
CA ASP A 145 10.49 -16.27 9.72
C ASP A 145 10.84 -14.98 10.50
N VAL A 146 9.89 -14.08 10.60
CA VAL A 146 10.03 -12.77 11.25
C VAL A 146 9.37 -12.80 12.62
N PRO A 147 10.10 -12.51 13.73
CA PRO A 147 9.54 -12.39 15.06
C PRO A 147 8.58 -11.19 15.12
N LEU A 148 7.29 -11.46 15.18
CA LEU A 148 6.27 -10.42 15.00
C LEU A 148 6.14 -9.51 16.23
N ASP A 149 6.25 -10.04 17.44
CA ASP A 149 6.19 -9.30 18.69
C ASP A 149 7.30 -8.25 18.82
N ALA A 150 8.54 -8.62 18.49
CA ALA A 150 9.68 -7.70 18.47
C ALA A 150 9.50 -6.60 17.42
N LEU A 151 9.03 -6.96 16.21
CA LEU A 151 8.78 -6.01 15.14
C LEU A 151 7.66 -5.03 15.50
N LEU A 152 6.54 -5.50 16.08
CA LEU A 152 5.44 -4.63 16.50
C LEU A 152 5.88 -3.67 17.62
N ARG A 153 6.69 -4.12 18.56
CA ARG A 153 7.28 -3.27 19.59
C ARG A 153 8.16 -2.19 18.97
N HIS A 154 9.05 -2.55 18.07
CA HIS A 154 9.91 -1.60 17.35
C HIS A 154 9.09 -0.55 16.57
N CYS A 155 8.03 -0.96 15.86
CA CYS A 155 7.13 -0.05 15.16
C CYS A 155 6.44 0.92 16.13
N ALA A 156 5.94 0.42 17.27
CA ALA A 156 5.27 1.24 18.29
C ALA A 156 6.22 2.28 18.90
N GLU A 157 7.41 1.88 19.32
CA GLU A 157 8.42 2.77 19.91
C GLU A 157 8.88 3.84 18.90
N THR A 158 9.10 3.44 17.64
CA THR A 158 9.51 4.37 16.58
C THR A 158 8.42 5.38 16.26
N ALA A 159 7.15 4.94 16.24
CA ALA A 159 6.02 5.82 16.03
C ALA A 159 5.84 6.80 17.22
N CYS A 160 5.88 6.34 18.46
CA CYS A 160 5.81 7.22 19.64
C CYS A 160 6.92 8.29 19.63
N ARG A 161 8.15 7.92 19.28
CA ARG A 161 9.26 8.88 19.14
C ARG A 161 9.02 9.91 18.05
N ARG A 162 8.56 9.46 16.87
CA ARG A 162 8.25 10.34 15.73
C ARG A 162 7.19 11.38 16.07
N TYR A 163 6.09 10.96 16.70
CA TYR A 163 4.97 11.83 17.06
C TYR A 163 5.16 12.53 18.41
N ARG A 164 6.31 12.33 19.09
CA ARG A 164 6.63 12.88 20.42
C ARG A 164 5.54 12.57 21.45
N LEU A 165 5.02 11.35 21.37
CA LEU A 165 3.98 10.85 22.28
C LEU A 165 4.59 9.97 23.38
N PRO A 166 3.98 9.93 24.56
CA PRO A 166 4.42 9.05 25.63
C PRO A 166 4.19 7.58 25.23
N PRO A 167 5.07 6.64 25.70
CA PRO A 167 4.97 5.22 25.34
C PRO A 167 3.62 4.58 25.65
N GLU A 168 2.93 5.07 26.70
CA GLU A 168 1.63 4.59 27.15
C GLU A 168 0.50 4.85 26.14
N THR A 169 0.75 5.66 25.10
CA THR A 169 -0.18 5.90 23.99
C THR A 169 -0.49 4.63 23.23
N ILE A 170 0.47 3.69 23.15
CA ILE A 170 0.32 2.41 22.46
C ILE A 170 0.41 1.26 23.46
N THR A 171 -0.68 0.53 23.64
CA THR A 171 -0.72 -0.69 24.46
C THR A 171 -0.43 -1.90 23.56
N LEU A 172 0.54 -2.72 23.95
CA LEU A 172 0.94 -3.95 23.26
C LEU A 172 0.47 -5.18 24.03
N GLU A 173 -0.40 -5.97 23.42
CA GLU A 173 -0.91 -7.26 23.93
C GLU A 173 -0.57 -8.35 22.91
N THR A 174 0.70 -8.73 22.84
CA THR A 174 1.21 -9.61 21.79
C THR A 174 1.64 -10.95 22.34
N GLU A 175 1.22 -12.04 21.70
CA GLU A 175 1.80 -13.37 21.89
C GLU A 175 3.06 -13.51 21.05
N ALA A 176 4.03 -14.29 21.53
CA ALA A 176 5.21 -14.63 20.76
C ALA A 176 4.81 -15.44 19.51
N ALA A 177 4.97 -14.84 18.35
CA ALA A 177 4.61 -15.43 17.06
C ALA A 177 5.62 -15.05 15.97
N VAL A 178 5.77 -15.94 14.99
CA VAL A 178 6.56 -15.69 13.78
C VAL A 178 5.66 -15.69 12.57
N VAL A 179 5.92 -14.75 11.65
CA VAL A 179 5.22 -14.66 10.36
C VAL A 179 6.22 -14.90 9.23
N ARG A 180 5.76 -15.58 8.17
CA ARG A 180 6.59 -15.84 6.98
C ARG A 180 6.51 -14.65 6.03
N GLY A 181 7.67 -14.02 5.76
CA GLY A 181 7.74 -12.89 4.83
C GLY A 181 9.12 -12.25 4.81
N ARG A 182 9.25 -11.19 3.99
CA ARG A 182 10.45 -10.33 4.02
C ARG A 182 10.35 -9.39 5.22
N PRO A 183 11.37 -9.28 6.07
CA PRO A 183 11.33 -8.41 7.25
C PRO A 183 10.91 -6.98 6.91
N LEU A 184 11.47 -6.40 5.85
CA LEU A 184 11.16 -5.06 5.39
C LEU A 184 9.68 -4.90 4.98
N ASP A 185 9.10 -5.89 4.27
CA ASP A 185 7.70 -5.82 3.84
C ASP A 185 6.74 -5.90 5.03
N VAL A 186 7.07 -6.77 6.02
CA VAL A 186 6.30 -6.88 7.27
C VAL A 186 6.39 -5.57 8.07
N GLU A 187 7.59 -4.99 8.18
CA GLU A 187 7.81 -3.70 8.84
C GLU A 187 7.02 -2.56 8.18
N ILE A 188 7.08 -2.43 6.85
CA ILE A 188 6.34 -1.41 6.09
C ILE A 188 4.83 -1.53 6.36
N VAL A 189 4.28 -2.76 6.41
CA VAL A 189 2.86 -2.98 6.70
C VAL A 189 2.49 -2.44 8.08
N PHE A 190 3.19 -2.87 9.13
CA PHE A 190 2.82 -2.51 10.49
C PHE A 190 3.15 -1.07 10.83
N ARG A 191 4.25 -0.50 10.32
CA ARG A 191 4.56 0.93 10.42
C ARG A 191 3.43 1.78 9.85
N ASN A 192 2.95 1.49 8.63
CA ASN A 192 1.85 2.23 8.02
C ASN A 192 0.54 2.13 8.81
N LEU A 193 0.24 0.98 9.40
CA LEU A 193 -0.99 0.80 10.19
C LEU A 193 -0.90 1.52 11.54
N VAL A 194 0.25 1.47 12.21
CA VAL A 194 0.49 2.17 13.48
C VAL A 194 0.48 3.69 13.26
N ASP A 195 1.17 4.19 12.22
CA ASP A 195 1.13 5.61 11.85
C ASP A 195 -0.30 6.09 11.58
N ASN A 196 -1.12 5.29 10.87
CA ASN A 196 -2.52 5.61 10.65
C ASN A 196 -3.33 5.64 11.95
N ALA A 197 -3.13 4.68 12.86
CA ALA A 197 -3.84 4.60 14.13
C ALA A 197 -3.54 5.81 15.02
N LEU A 198 -2.29 6.28 15.08
CA LEU A 198 -1.91 7.49 15.83
C LEU A 198 -2.44 8.75 15.17
N LYS A 199 -2.40 8.82 13.85
CA LYS A 199 -2.76 9.99 13.07
C LYS A 199 -4.27 10.26 13.05
N TYR A 200 -5.07 9.20 12.96
CA TYR A 200 -6.53 9.27 12.88
C TYR A 200 -7.21 8.85 14.19
N GLY A 201 -6.44 8.56 15.22
CA GLY A 201 -6.91 8.35 16.58
C GLY A 201 -7.54 9.63 17.17
N GLY A 202 -8.28 9.48 18.26
CA GLY A 202 -8.88 10.58 19.01
C GLY A 202 -7.83 11.48 19.68
N GLN A 203 -8.29 12.51 20.35
CA GLN A 203 -7.44 13.40 21.14
C GLN A 203 -7.76 13.27 22.64
N PRO A 204 -6.84 12.69 23.45
CA PRO A 204 -5.54 12.12 23.07
C PRO A 204 -5.65 10.80 22.32
N PRO A 205 -4.70 10.48 21.43
CA PRO A 205 -4.71 9.21 20.72
C PRO A 205 -4.44 8.03 21.67
N ARG A 206 -5.17 6.93 21.47
CA ARG A 206 -4.96 5.66 22.18
C ARG A 206 -5.02 4.54 21.18
N VAL A 207 -3.94 3.77 21.12
CA VAL A 207 -3.80 2.66 20.18
C VAL A 207 -3.58 1.37 20.96
N THR A 208 -4.28 0.30 20.56
CA THR A 208 -4.06 -1.05 21.11
C THR A 208 -3.64 -1.96 19.98
N ILE A 209 -2.52 -2.64 20.16
CA ILE A 209 -2.00 -3.64 19.21
C ILE A 209 -2.07 -5.01 19.88
N GLN A 210 -2.86 -5.90 19.27
CA GLN A 210 -3.02 -7.28 19.74
C GLN A 210 -2.53 -8.23 18.66
N SER A 211 -1.76 -9.26 19.03
CA SER A 211 -1.41 -10.33 18.09
C SER A 211 -1.52 -11.70 18.77
N GLN A 212 -2.07 -12.66 18.01
CA GLN A 212 -2.24 -14.04 18.46
C GLN A 212 -2.16 -15.03 17.31
N ALA A 213 -1.68 -16.22 17.59
CA ALA A 213 -1.76 -17.33 16.65
C ALA A 213 -3.18 -17.91 16.66
N ILE A 214 -3.82 -18.01 15.46
CA ILE A 214 -5.23 -18.43 15.30
C ILE A 214 -5.35 -19.80 14.63
N GLY A 215 -4.51 -20.75 14.92
CA GLY A 215 -4.58 -22.06 14.27
C GLY A 215 -4.36 -22.03 12.74
N GLN A 216 -4.37 -23.18 12.10
CA GLN A 216 -4.21 -23.30 10.62
C GLN A 216 -2.97 -22.59 10.03
N GLY A 217 -1.91 -22.38 10.82
CA GLY A 217 -0.69 -21.72 10.37
C GLY A 217 -0.88 -20.23 10.06
N ARG A 218 -1.72 -19.52 10.84
CA ARG A 218 -1.99 -18.10 10.71
C ARG A 218 -1.80 -17.35 12.02
N VAL A 219 -1.39 -16.09 11.87
CA VAL A 219 -1.28 -15.11 12.96
C VAL A 219 -2.22 -13.96 12.63
N LEU A 220 -3.06 -13.59 13.59
CA LEU A 220 -3.98 -12.47 13.52
C LEU A 220 -3.43 -11.32 14.34
N THR A 221 -3.27 -10.15 13.72
CA THR A 221 -2.89 -8.91 14.37
C THR A 221 -4.02 -7.90 14.25
N ARG A 222 -4.41 -7.27 15.36
CA ARG A 222 -5.39 -6.19 15.42
C ARG A 222 -4.71 -4.92 15.88
N ILE A 223 -4.93 -3.83 15.14
CA ILE A 223 -4.50 -2.49 15.50
C ILE A 223 -5.75 -1.64 15.61
N SER A 224 -6.04 -1.22 16.84
CA SER A 224 -7.27 -0.49 17.19
C SER A 224 -6.94 0.92 17.66
N ASP A 225 -7.64 1.91 17.11
CA ASP A 225 -7.59 3.31 17.53
C ASP A 225 -8.88 3.76 18.20
N ASN A 226 -8.85 4.95 18.82
CA ASN A 226 -10.00 5.62 19.43
C ASN A 226 -10.52 6.82 18.60
N GLY A 227 -10.29 6.81 17.28
CA GLY A 227 -10.76 7.86 16.37
C GLY A 227 -12.24 7.77 16.00
N ASP A 228 -12.65 8.57 15.02
CA ASP A 228 -14.05 8.65 14.57
C ASP A 228 -14.53 7.42 13.81
N GLY A 229 -13.62 6.52 13.45
CA GLY A 229 -13.91 5.34 12.66
C GLY A 229 -14.04 5.62 11.17
N ILE A 230 -14.37 4.57 10.39
CA ILE A 230 -14.49 4.65 8.94
C ILE A 230 -15.88 4.23 8.49
N PRO A 231 -16.63 5.11 7.80
CA PRO A 231 -17.96 4.81 7.29
C PRO A 231 -17.97 3.54 6.42
N PRO A 232 -19.00 2.67 6.53
CA PRO A 232 -19.05 1.39 5.80
C PRO A 232 -18.88 1.53 4.28
N ALA A 233 -19.44 2.58 3.68
CA ALA A 233 -19.36 2.85 2.24
C ALA A 233 -17.93 3.14 1.75
N LEU A 234 -17.02 3.55 2.65
CA LEU A 234 -15.65 3.95 2.34
C LEU A 234 -14.62 2.86 2.65
N ARG A 235 -14.96 1.84 3.46
CA ARG A 235 -14.02 0.80 3.92
C ARG A 235 -13.28 0.05 2.82
N ARG A 236 -13.93 -0.18 1.68
CA ARG A 236 -13.27 -0.79 0.51
C ARG A 236 -12.44 0.22 -0.28
N LYS A 237 -12.87 1.49 -0.30
CA LYS A 237 -12.24 2.55 -1.09
C LYS A 237 -10.92 3.01 -0.50
N ILE A 238 -10.78 3.02 0.84
CA ILE A 238 -9.56 3.52 1.54
C ILE A 238 -8.29 2.75 1.19
N PHE A 239 -8.39 1.52 0.70
CA PHE A 239 -7.26 0.74 0.20
C PHE A 239 -6.88 1.08 -1.26
N GLY A 240 -7.55 2.05 -1.87
CA GLY A 240 -7.19 2.58 -3.18
C GLY A 240 -5.99 3.51 -3.12
N ARG A 241 -5.30 3.72 -4.26
CA ARG A 241 -4.22 4.71 -4.35
C ARG A 241 -4.79 6.11 -4.18
N PHE A 242 -4.13 6.95 -3.34
CA PHE A 242 -4.47 8.36 -3.10
C PHE A 242 -5.88 8.62 -2.56
N VAL A 243 -6.48 7.62 -1.95
CA VAL A 243 -7.78 7.79 -1.29
C VAL A 243 -7.57 8.41 0.08
N ARG A 244 -8.25 9.54 0.31
CA ARG A 244 -8.29 10.26 1.60
C ARG A 244 -9.75 10.49 1.98
N LEU A 245 -10.04 10.45 3.27
CA LEU A 245 -11.36 10.75 3.82
C LEU A 245 -11.45 12.25 4.16
N GLY A 246 -12.64 12.85 3.99
CA GLY A 246 -12.92 14.25 4.28
C GLY A 246 -12.80 15.20 3.09
N ASN A 247 -13.42 16.40 3.23
CA ASN A 247 -13.36 17.48 2.25
C ASN A 247 -11.98 18.16 2.26
N GLU A 248 -11.55 18.70 1.12
CA GLU A 248 -10.23 19.35 0.99
C GLU A 248 -10.02 20.51 1.95
N LEU A 249 -11.07 21.21 2.34
CA LEU A 249 -11.06 22.37 3.22
C LEU A 249 -11.02 22.02 4.73
N GLU A 250 -11.39 20.79 5.11
CA GLU A 250 -11.42 20.32 6.51
C GLU A 250 -10.24 19.39 6.85
N ARG A 251 -9.25 19.28 5.98
CA ARG A 251 -8.12 18.35 6.11
C ARG A 251 -7.13 18.84 7.16
N SER A 252 -7.44 18.62 8.42
CA SER A 252 -6.53 18.86 9.54
C SER A 252 -5.33 17.92 9.57
N GLN A 253 -5.39 16.78 8.84
CA GLN A 253 -4.36 15.76 8.90
C GLN A 253 -3.66 15.53 7.56
N THR A 254 -2.32 15.55 7.60
CA THR A 254 -1.45 15.34 6.44
C THR A 254 -1.34 13.87 6.07
N GLY A 255 -1.44 13.49 4.78
CA GLY A 255 -1.23 12.10 4.34
C GLY A 255 -1.34 11.92 2.84
N THR A 256 -0.49 11.04 2.31
CA THR A 256 -0.36 10.78 0.87
C THR A 256 -1.48 9.92 0.29
N GLY A 257 -2.27 9.23 1.14
CA GLY A 257 -3.26 8.25 0.69
C GLY A 257 -2.66 6.99 0.05
N LEU A 258 -1.36 6.77 0.23
CA LEU A 258 -0.64 5.60 -0.31
C LEU A 258 -0.47 4.48 0.72
N GLY A 259 -0.41 4.80 2.02
CA GLY A 259 -0.06 3.83 3.07
C GLY A 259 -0.95 2.59 3.07
N LEU A 260 -2.27 2.74 3.07
CA LEU A 260 -3.19 1.60 3.06
C LEU A 260 -3.18 0.81 1.74
N TYR A 261 -2.90 1.47 0.61
CA TYR A 261 -2.69 0.78 -0.65
C TYR A 261 -1.44 -0.12 -0.60
N ILE A 262 -0.33 0.38 -0.05
CA ILE A 262 0.92 -0.38 0.17
C ILE A 262 0.64 -1.57 1.08
N VAL A 263 -0.01 -1.35 2.21
CA VAL A 263 -0.43 -2.39 3.17
C VAL A 263 -1.20 -3.52 2.46
N ARG A 264 -2.26 -3.18 1.72
CA ARG A 264 -3.08 -4.18 1.02
C ARG A 264 -2.27 -4.97 -0.01
N THR A 265 -1.38 -4.29 -0.73
CA THR A 265 -0.56 -4.92 -1.78
C THR A 265 0.45 -5.88 -1.17
N LEU A 266 1.19 -5.46 -0.12
CA LEU A 266 2.19 -6.30 0.55
C LEU A 266 1.55 -7.50 1.26
N ILE A 267 0.46 -7.29 1.98
CA ILE A 267 -0.28 -8.37 2.64
C ILE A 267 -0.78 -9.39 1.61
N GLY A 268 -1.30 -8.93 0.47
CA GLY A 268 -1.71 -9.82 -0.63
C GLY A 268 -0.55 -10.66 -1.19
N ARG A 269 0.65 -10.10 -1.30
CA ARG A 269 1.87 -10.83 -1.71
C ARG A 269 2.28 -11.89 -0.70
N MET A 270 2.18 -11.58 0.57
CA MET A 270 2.45 -12.51 1.66
C MET A 270 1.31 -13.53 1.87
N ARG A 271 0.36 -13.66 0.91
CA ARG A 271 -0.82 -14.55 0.99
C ARG A 271 -1.66 -14.32 2.25
N GLY A 272 -1.61 -13.10 2.78
CA GLY A 272 -2.38 -12.64 3.92
C GLY A 272 -3.71 -12.00 3.53
N ARG A 273 -4.42 -11.52 4.55
CA ARG A 273 -5.66 -10.75 4.41
C ARG A 273 -5.61 -9.53 5.30
N VAL A 274 -6.15 -8.41 4.82
CA VAL A 274 -6.37 -7.21 5.62
C VAL A 274 -7.85 -6.83 5.56
N GLY A 275 -8.41 -6.54 6.71
CA GLY A 275 -9.79 -6.14 6.90
C GLY A 275 -9.93 -4.96 7.84
N LEU A 276 -11.15 -4.44 7.90
CA LEU A 276 -11.56 -3.41 8.85
C LEU A 276 -12.74 -3.91 9.64
N ARG A 277 -12.62 -3.82 10.95
CA ARG A 277 -13.72 -4.01 11.87
C ARG A 277 -14.10 -2.65 12.48
N SER A 278 -15.38 -2.32 12.45
CA SER A 278 -15.86 -1.14 13.18
C SER A 278 -16.01 -1.52 14.64
N ARG A 279 -15.44 -0.73 15.52
CA ARG A 279 -15.85 -0.73 16.92
C ARG A 279 -17.24 -0.08 16.97
N GLY A 280 -18.21 -0.73 17.60
CA GLY A 280 -19.54 -0.15 17.77
C GLY A 280 -19.51 1.07 18.71
N ALA A 281 -19.35 0.86 19.99
CA ALA A 281 -19.16 1.89 21.01
C ALA A 281 -18.09 1.40 21.99
N PRO A 282 -17.03 2.17 22.30
CA PRO A 282 -16.73 3.54 21.83
C PRO A 282 -16.29 3.57 20.36
N PRO A 283 -16.41 4.74 19.66
CA PRO A 283 -16.00 4.89 18.28
C PRO A 283 -14.51 4.60 18.11
N GLY A 284 -14.11 4.20 16.90
CA GLY A 284 -12.74 3.87 16.56
C GLY A 284 -12.66 2.93 15.37
N THR A 285 -11.44 2.72 14.88
CA THR A 285 -11.16 1.78 13.80
C THR A 285 -10.34 0.62 14.33
N THR A 286 -10.61 -0.59 13.86
CA THR A 286 -9.74 -1.75 14.06
C THR A 286 -9.33 -2.31 12.71
N PHE A 287 -8.04 -2.25 12.40
CA PHE A 287 -7.46 -2.98 11.29
C PHE A 287 -7.15 -4.41 11.74
N GLU A 288 -7.61 -5.39 10.98
CA GLU A 288 -7.30 -6.80 11.18
C GLU A 288 -6.39 -7.27 10.06
N VAL A 289 -5.25 -7.84 10.42
CA VAL A 289 -4.25 -8.39 9.50
C VAL A 289 -4.05 -9.86 9.84
N GLU A 290 -4.28 -10.73 8.86
CA GLU A 290 -3.97 -12.14 8.94
C GLU A 290 -2.78 -12.45 8.02
N LEU A 291 -1.71 -13.01 8.58
CA LEU A 291 -0.54 -13.46 7.83
C LEU A 291 -0.30 -14.95 8.06
N PRO A 292 0.32 -15.65 7.09
CA PRO A 292 0.87 -16.97 7.32
C PRO A 292 1.92 -16.90 8.43
N GLY A 293 1.80 -17.77 9.42
CA GLY A 293 2.68 -17.75 10.58
C GLY A 293 2.27 -18.75 11.64
N ARG A 294 3.05 -18.86 12.68
CA ARG A 294 2.84 -19.81 13.79
C ARG A 294 3.23 -19.18 15.13
N LYS A 295 2.83 -19.79 16.21
CA LYS A 295 3.33 -19.43 17.54
C LYS A 295 4.84 -19.70 17.59
N ALA A 296 5.63 -18.78 18.17
CA ALA A 296 7.04 -19.00 18.35
C ALA A 296 7.27 -20.11 19.38
N GLU A 297 8.06 -21.10 19.04
CA GLU A 297 8.53 -22.10 19.99
C GLU A 297 9.68 -21.49 20.79
N GLY A 298 9.75 -21.72 22.09
CA GLY A 298 10.61 -21.02 23.04
C GLY A 298 12.14 -21.06 22.79
N ARG A 299 12.58 -21.61 21.68
CA ARG A 299 13.99 -21.69 21.25
C ARG A 299 14.39 -20.60 20.26
N GLU A 300 13.44 -19.97 19.57
CA GLU A 300 13.70 -18.96 18.52
C GLU A 300 13.89 -17.53 19.07
N MET A 301 13.59 -17.28 20.32
CA MET A 301 13.75 -15.95 20.94
C MET A 301 15.21 -15.56 21.26
N ALA A 302 16.15 -16.47 21.13
CA ALA A 302 17.57 -16.25 21.51
C ALA A 302 18.49 -15.78 20.37
N GLU A 303 18.04 -15.81 19.11
CA GLU A 303 18.84 -15.39 17.95
C GLU A 303 18.29 -14.13 17.30
N SER A 304 18.50 -12.97 17.93
CA SER A 304 18.40 -11.68 17.23
C SER A 304 19.50 -11.58 16.17
N PRO A 305 19.24 -10.97 14.99
CA PRO A 305 20.24 -10.85 13.91
C PRO A 305 21.56 -10.19 14.34
N GLU A 306 21.58 -9.43 15.43
CA GLU A 306 22.77 -8.77 15.97
C GLU A 306 23.78 -9.73 16.63
N SER A 307 23.34 -10.91 17.09
CA SER A 307 24.25 -11.88 17.71
C SER A 307 25.05 -12.72 16.69
N ARG A 308 24.62 -12.79 15.44
CA ARG A 308 25.34 -13.49 14.37
C ARG A 308 26.60 -12.75 13.87
N VAL A 309 26.65 -11.44 14.01
CA VAL A 309 27.80 -10.63 13.56
C VAL A 309 28.95 -10.68 14.58
N GLN A 310 28.68 -10.89 15.87
CA GLN A 310 29.72 -10.97 16.91
C GLN A 310 30.35 -12.36 17.06
N GLY A 311 29.70 -13.43 16.57
CA GLY A 311 30.23 -14.80 16.66
C GLY A 311 31.30 -15.18 15.63
N GLN A 312 31.40 -14.44 14.52
CA GLN A 312 32.39 -14.74 13.46
C GLN A 312 33.69 -13.94 13.59
N GLY A 313 33.79 -12.99 14.51
CA GLY A 313 34.98 -12.17 14.72
C GLY A 313 36.04 -12.77 15.69
N ASN A 314 35.73 -13.84 16.43
CA ASN A 314 36.58 -14.31 17.50
C ASN A 314 37.26 -15.67 17.24
N ALA A 315 37.18 -16.22 16.04
CA ALA A 315 37.81 -17.53 15.68
C ALA A 315 39.12 -17.41 14.90
N ALA A 316 39.69 -16.21 14.73
CA ALA A 316 40.91 -16.01 13.94
C ALA A 316 42.03 -15.27 14.67
N GLN A 317 42.26 -15.59 15.96
CA GLN A 317 43.51 -15.21 16.63
C GLN A 317 43.86 -16.26 17.69
N ALA A 318 44.47 -17.37 17.27
CA ALA A 318 45.28 -18.20 18.15
C ALA A 318 46.76 -17.81 17.93
N PRO A 319 47.55 -17.52 18.99
CA PRO A 319 48.93 -17.17 18.81
C PRO A 319 49.75 -18.44 18.55
N SER A 320 50.49 -18.45 17.47
CA SER A 320 51.57 -19.43 17.20
C SER A 320 52.75 -19.09 18.10
N THR A 321 52.91 -19.83 19.19
CA THR A 321 54.20 -19.99 19.87
C THR A 321 54.81 -21.30 19.40
N ALA A 322 55.96 -21.23 18.73
CA ALA A 322 56.99 -22.27 18.76
C ALA A 322 58.28 -21.70 18.16
N ASN A 323 59.19 -21.56 19.04
CA ASN A 323 60.59 -22.10 19.02
C ASN A 323 61.53 -21.77 17.87
N GLU A 324 62.57 -21.26 18.30
CA GLU A 324 64.01 -21.18 17.97
C GLU A 324 64.46 -19.88 17.37
#